data_1e01431e2313753d6d8200bd6b4517ed
#
_entry.id   1e01431e2313753d6d8200bd6b4517ed
#
_cell.length_a   1.000
_cell.length_b   1.000
_cell.length_c   1.000
_cell.angle_alpha   90.00
_cell.angle_beta   90.00
_cell.angle_gamma   90.00
#
_symmetry.space_group_name_H-M   'P 1'
#
loop_
_entity.id
_entity.type
_entity.pdbx_description
1 polymer ?
#
loop_
_entity_poly.entity_id
_entity_poly.type
_entity_poly.pdbx_seq_one_letter_code
_entity_poly.pdbx_strand_id
1 'polypeptide(L)'
;MAEHDVIILRLGYRLGRDPRITTHLALVARALGANRFLFSGDEDERLPENIASVNQRFGGDMSVEHIKSPMAWLRKFVKDGVDGNPPGIAVHLTMYGASYRSVTPTIRRDRPLVVIVGGAKVPSEVFQVSQYNLAVGNQPHSEVAALALFLDGWYGSGSVERTLDGGELIINPSNTGKDVTDTK
;
A
#
# COMPACT_ATOMS: atom_id res chain seq x y z
N MET A 1 -12.71 9.97 4.68
CA MET A 1 -11.52 9.15 5.00
C MET A 1 -11.98 7.74 5.34
N ALA A 2 -11.22 6.71 5.06
CA ALA A 2 -11.55 5.37 5.56
C ALA A 2 -11.47 5.40 7.10
N GLU A 3 -12.47 4.90 7.77
CA GLU A 3 -12.55 4.82 9.24
C GLU A 3 -11.60 3.76 9.80
N HIS A 4 -11.03 2.92 8.95
CA HIS A 4 -10.16 1.82 9.29
C HIS A 4 -8.87 1.82 8.46
N ASP A 5 -7.84 1.19 9.01
CA ASP A 5 -6.51 1.10 8.41
C ASP A 5 -6.50 0.46 7.02
N VAL A 6 -5.70 1.05 6.14
CA VAL A 6 -5.31 0.47 4.86
C VAL A 6 -3.85 0.03 4.95
N ILE A 7 -3.65 -1.27 4.79
CA ILE A 7 -2.35 -1.94 4.91
C ILE A 7 -1.92 -2.43 3.53
N ILE A 8 -0.68 -2.20 3.15
CA ILE A 8 -0.12 -2.78 1.93
C ILE A 8 0.76 -3.97 2.32
N LEU A 9 0.55 -5.11 1.69
CA LEU A 9 1.36 -6.31 1.87
C LEU A 9 2.13 -6.63 0.59
N ARG A 10 3.42 -6.36 0.59
CA ARG A 10 4.35 -6.71 -0.49
C ARG A 10 4.91 -8.11 -0.28
N LEU A 11 4.64 -9.04 -1.19
CA LEU A 11 5.12 -10.42 -1.12
C LEU A 11 6.41 -10.62 -1.93
N GLY A 12 7.34 -11.37 -1.36
CA GLY A 12 8.50 -11.90 -2.06
C GLY A 12 9.54 -10.84 -2.45
N TYR A 13 9.84 -9.91 -1.54
CA TYR A 13 10.93 -8.96 -1.71
C TYR A 13 12.29 -9.67 -1.79
N ARG A 14 13.13 -9.25 -2.72
CA ARG A 14 14.51 -9.76 -2.91
C ARG A 14 15.49 -8.60 -2.95
N LEU A 15 16.41 -8.58 -1.99
CA LEU A 15 17.37 -7.50 -1.79
C LEU A 15 18.24 -7.23 -3.03
N GLY A 16 18.63 -8.25 -3.76
CA GLY A 16 19.46 -8.11 -4.96
C GLY A 16 18.71 -7.65 -6.22
N ARG A 17 17.39 -7.63 -6.22
CA ARG A 17 16.57 -7.38 -7.43
C ARG A 17 15.52 -6.31 -7.27
N ASP A 18 14.84 -6.25 -6.13
CA ASP A 18 13.58 -5.52 -5.97
C ASP A 18 13.66 -4.22 -5.11
N PRO A 19 14.85 -3.72 -4.62
CA PRO A 19 14.89 -2.61 -3.66
C PRO A 19 14.20 -1.36 -4.20
N ARG A 20 14.49 -1.01 -5.46
CA ARG A 20 13.96 0.20 -6.08
C ARG A 20 12.44 0.16 -6.23
N ILE A 21 11.90 -0.93 -6.75
CA ILE A 21 10.45 -1.04 -6.98
C ILE A 21 9.68 -1.13 -5.67
N THR A 22 10.24 -1.80 -4.65
CA THR A 22 9.61 -1.90 -3.33
C THR A 22 9.59 -0.55 -2.61
N THR A 23 10.69 0.24 -2.72
CA THR A 23 10.71 1.62 -2.21
C THR A 23 9.64 2.47 -2.90
N HIS A 24 9.48 2.38 -4.23
CA HIS A 24 8.46 3.12 -4.96
C HIS A 24 7.04 2.69 -4.57
N LEU A 25 6.80 1.39 -4.33
CA LEU A 25 5.53 0.90 -3.78
C LEU A 25 5.22 1.53 -2.42
N ALA A 26 6.20 1.55 -1.51
CA ALA A 26 6.04 2.14 -0.19
C ALA A 26 5.79 3.66 -0.26
N LEU A 27 6.50 4.37 -1.14
CA LEU A 27 6.29 5.81 -1.35
C LEU A 27 4.88 6.12 -1.88
N VAL A 28 4.39 5.34 -2.85
CA VAL A 28 3.03 5.47 -3.38
C VAL A 28 1.99 5.15 -2.31
N ALA A 29 2.18 4.05 -1.57
CA ALA A 29 1.31 3.67 -0.46
C ALA A 29 1.17 4.81 0.55
N ARG A 30 2.29 5.39 1.00
CA ARG A 30 2.34 6.52 1.91
C ARG A 30 1.63 7.75 1.34
N ALA A 31 1.98 8.16 0.12
CA ALA A 31 1.44 9.36 -0.50
C ALA A 31 -0.08 9.29 -0.70
N LEU A 32 -0.61 8.11 -0.96
CA LEU A 32 -2.03 7.87 -1.19
C LEU A 32 -2.79 7.39 0.06
N GLY A 33 -2.15 7.42 1.25
CA GLY A 33 -2.83 7.32 2.54
C GLY A 33 -2.96 5.93 3.13
N ALA A 34 -2.10 5.00 2.77
CA ALA A 34 -1.96 3.76 3.52
C ALA A 34 -1.32 4.05 4.90
N ASN A 35 -1.75 3.28 5.91
CA ASN A 35 -1.27 3.43 7.28
C ASN A 35 -0.05 2.56 7.57
N ARG A 36 0.05 1.38 6.92
CA ARG A 36 1.12 0.43 7.12
C ARG A 36 1.58 -0.18 5.80
N PHE A 37 2.88 -0.43 5.69
CA PHE A 37 3.47 -1.17 4.60
C PHE A 37 4.22 -2.39 5.15
N LEU A 38 3.71 -3.58 4.89
CA LEU A 38 4.31 -4.84 5.28
C LEU A 38 5.03 -5.45 4.07
N PHE A 39 6.22 -5.98 4.28
CA PHE A 39 6.92 -6.72 3.23
C PHE A 39 7.49 -8.03 3.74
N SER A 40 7.60 -9.00 2.86
CA SER A 40 8.14 -10.33 3.17
C SER A 40 9.17 -10.76 2.12
N GLY A 41 10.02 -11.68 2.48
CA GLY A 41 11.17 -12.10 1.71
C GLY A 41 12.46 -11.72 2.45
N ASP A 42 13.43 -11.16 1.74
CA ASP A 42 14.68 -10.72 2.35
C ASP A 42 14.44 -9.57 3.34
N GLU A 43 15.17 -9.56 4.45
CA GLU A 43 15.17 -8.45 5.40
C GLU A 43 15.96 -7.26 4.81
N ASP A 44 15.44 -6.05 4.98
CA ASP A 44 16.09 -4.80 4.54
C ASP A 44 15.75 -3.67 5.51
N GLU A 45 16.71 -3.31 6.36
CA GLU A 45 16.54 -2.23 7.34
C GLU A 45 16.50 -0.84 6.68
N ARG A 46 17.05 -0.69 5.47
CA ARG A 46 17.05 0.60 4.75
C ARG A 46 15.68 1.00 4.25
N LEU A 47 14.80 0.06 3.97
CA LEU A 47 13.45 0.39 3.48
C LEU A 47 12.63 1.12 4.55
N PRO A 48 12.50 0.62 5.80
CA PRO A 48 11.86 1.37 6.88
C PRO A 48 12.51 2.73 7.15
N GLU A 49 13.85 2.80 7.19
CA GLU A 49 14.59 4.04 7.44
C GLU A 49 14.33 5.10 6.37
N ASN A 50 14.32 4.69 5.09
CA ASN A 50 14.04 5.59 3.97
C ASN A 50 12.63 6.18 4.07
N ILE A 51 11.62 5.37 4.39
CA ILE A 51 10.24 5.86 4.52
C ILE A 51 10.07 6.73 5.77
N ALA A 52 10.71 6.38 6.89
CA ALA A 52 10.72 7.23 8.08
C ALA A 52 11.32 8.61 7.79
N SER A 53 12.43 8.66 7.05
CA SER A 53 13.03 9.93 6.60
C SER A 53 12.07 10.75 5.71
N VAL A 54 11.31 10.09 4.84
CA VAL A 54 10.32 10.78 4.01
C VAL A 54 9.14 11.27 4.84
N ASN A 55 8.66 10.48 5.83
CA ASN A 55 7.63 10.91 6.79
C ASN A 55 8.08 12.17 7.54
N GLN A 56 9.29 12.17 8.08
CA GLN A 56 9.85 13.33 8.79
C GLN A 56 9.88 14.58 7.90
N ARG A 57 10.31 14.44 6.67
CA ARG A 57 10.47 15.59 5.75
C ARG A 57 9.14 16.08 5.19
N PHE A 58 8.22 15.20 4.82
CA PHE A 58 7.02 15.54 4.06
C PHE A 58 5.71 15.18 4.78
N GLY A 59 5.78 14.85 6.06
CA GLY A 59 4.61 14.50 6.89
C GLY A 59 4.16 13.04 6.74
N GLY A 60 3.12 12.68 7.50
CA GLY A 60 2.59 11.33 7.58
C GLY A 60 3.37 10.43 8.54
N ASP A 61 2.76 9.28 8.86
CA ASP A 61 3.22 8.38 9.91
C ASP A 61 3.18 6.89 9.47
N MET A 62 3.12 6.62 8.16
CA MET A 62 3.04 5.24 7.68
C MET A 62 4.21 4.41 8.19
N SER A 63 3.92 3.32 8.91
CA SER A 63 4.91 2.35 9.35
C SER A 63 5.31 1.38 8.24
N VAL A 64 6.57 0.91 8.26
CA VAL A 64 7.10 -0.10 7.35
C VAL A 64 7.73 -1.22 8.17
N GLU A 65 7.29 -2.46 7.93
CA GLU A 65 7.69 -3.61 8.74
C GLU A 65 7.97 -4.84 7.87
N HIS A 66 9.05 -5.57 8.19
CA HIS A 66 9.30 -6.89 7.63
C HIS A 66 8.51 -7.95 8.39
N ILE A 67 7.83 -8.85 7.67
CA ILE A 67 7.13 -9.98 8.26
C ILE A 67 7.63 -11.32 7.72
N LYS A 68 8.01 -12.24 8.63
CA LYS A 68 8.58 -13.55 8.28
C LYS A 68 7.55 -14.53 7.72
N SER A 69 6.30 -14.44 8.16
CA SER A 69 5.24 -15.39 7.82
C SER A 69 4.01 -14.70 7.24
N PRO A 70 4.10 -14.17 5.99
CA PRO A 70 3.03 -13.36 5.40
C PRO A 70 1.70 -14.10 5.26
N MET A 71 1.73 -15.40 4.93
CA MET A 71 0.50 -16.18 4.78
C MET A 71 -0.18 -16.48 6.10
N ALA A 72 0.59 -16.71 7.17
CA ALA A 72 0.02 -16.89 8.52
C ALA A 72 -0.60 -15.57 9.01
N TRP A 73 0.09 -14.45 8.79
CA TRP A 73 -0.42 -13.12 9.10
C TRP A 73 -1.71 -12.82 8.31
N LEU A 74 -1.73 -13.07 7.01
CA LEU A 74 -2.88 -12.81 6.14
C LEU A 74 -4.11 -13.63 6.54
N ARG A 75 -3.94 -14.93 6.83
CA ARG A 75 -5.02 -15.78 7.34
C ARG A 75 -5.61 -15.26 8.65
N LYS A 76 -4.73 -14.87 9.60
CA LYS A 76 -5.15 -14.29 10.86
C LYS A 76 -5.88 -12.97 10.65
N PHE A 77 -5.35 -12.08 9.80
CA PHE A 77 -5.97 -10.79 9.48
C PHE A 77 -7.40 -10.95 8.96
N VAL A 78 -7.63 -11.90 8.06
CA VAL A 78 -8.94 -12.13 7.45
C VAL A 78 -9.91 -12.83 8.41
N LYS A 79 -9.41 -13.75 9.24
CA LYS A 79 -10.26 -14.60 10.08
C LYS A 79 -10.53 -13.99 11.46
N ASP A 80 -9.49 -13.52 12.11
CA ASP A 80 -9.52 -13.16 13.52
C ASP A 80 -9.29 -11.67 13.75
N GLY A 81 -8.73 -10.97 12.78
CA GLY A 81 -8.17 -9.63 12.94
C GLY A 81 -6.76 -9.63 13.52
N VAL A 82 -6.12 -8.47 13.52
CA VAL A 82 -4.78 -8.25 14.05
C VAL A 82 -4.73 -6.95 14.84
N ASP A 83 -3.83 -6.86 15.80
CA ASP A 83 -3.56 -5.65 16.57
C ASP A 83 -4.82 -5.02 17.22
N GLY A 84 -5.75 -5.87 17.67
CA GLY A 84 -7.00 -5.45 18.30
C GLY A 84 -8.10 -5.01 17.31
N ASN A 85 -7.84 -5.03 16.03
CA ASN A 85 -8.81 -4.71 14.99
C ASN A 85 -9.68 -5.93 14.63
N PRO A 86 -10.91 -5.71 14.16
CA PRO A 86 -11.77 -6.79 13.66
C PRO A 86 -11.19 -7.47 12.42
N PRO A 87 -11.71 -8.65 12.02
CA PRO A 87 -11.34 -9.30 10.78
C PRO A 87 -11.41 -8.34 9.58
N GLY A 88 -10.32 -8.29 8.82
CA GLY A 88 -10.17 -7.36 7.71
C GLY A 88 -10.56 -7.94 6.35
N ILE A 89 -10.52 -7.10 5.34
CA ILE A 89 -10.74 -7.44 3.94
C ILE A 89 -9.40 -7.54 3.23
N ALA A 90 -9.19 -8.61 2.48
CA ALA A 90 -8.00 -8.80 1.65
C ALA A 90 -8.35 -8.62 0.17
N VAL A 91 -7.64 -7.71 -0.47
CA VAL A 91 -7.66 -7.44 -1.92
C VAL A 91 -6.30 -7.80 -2.50
N HIS A 92 -6.26 -8.75 -3.41
CA HIS A 92 -5.06 -9.12 -4.14
C HIS A 92 -5.07 -8.46 -5.52
N LEU A 93 -4.07 -7.61 -5.79
CA LEU A 93 -3.89 -7.00 -7.11
C LEU A 93 -3.15 -7.96 -8.03
N THR A 94 -3.82 -8.39 -9.06
CA THR A 94 -3.31 -9.37 -10.03
C THR A 94 -3.93 -9.15 -11.41
N MET A 95 -3.16 -9.30 -12.48
CA MET A 95 -3.67 -9.15 -13.84
C MET A 95 -4.74 -10.19 -14.21
N TYR A 96 -4.90 -11.25 -13.42
CA TYR A 96 -5.90 -12.30 -13.62
C TYR A 96 -7.23 -12.01 -12.93
N GLY A 97 -7.34 -10.92 -12.19
CA GLY A 97 -8.51 -10.58 -11.39
C GLY A 97 -9.66 -9.97 -12.19
N ALA A 98 -10.75 -9.70 -11.47
CA ALA A 98 -11.86 -8.90 -11.96
C ALA A 98 -11.49 -7.42 -12.06
N SER A 99 -12.23 -6.63 -12.85
CA SER A 99 -11.97 -5.20 -13.01
C SER A 99 -12.09 -4.46 -11.67
N TYR A 100 -11.01 -3.78 -11.26
CA TYR A 100 -11.01 -3.01 -10.02
C TYR A 100 -12.06 -1.88 -10.03
N ARG A 101 -12.28 -1.23 -11.17
CA ARG A 101 -13.24 -0.12 -11.28
C ARG A 101 -14.67 -0.55 -10.98
N SER A 102 -15.04 -1.78 -11.37
CA SER A 102 -16.38 -2.31 -11.13
C SER A 102 -16.57 -2.83 -9.71
N VAL A 103 -15.50 -3.40 -9.13
CA VAL A 103 -15.59 -4.09 -7.84
C VAL A 103 -15.27 -3.18 -6.65
N THR A 104 -14.29 -2.28 -6.75
CA THR A 104 -13.87 -1.41 -5.65
C THR A 104 -15.03 -0.65 -4.99
N PRO A 105 -16.02 -0.11 -5.72
CA PRO A 105 -17.17 0.56 -5.10
C PRO A 105 -18.07 -0.35 -4.26
N THR A 106 -18.00 -1.66 -4.46
CA THR A 106 -18.82 -2.66 -3.74
C THR A 106 -18.15 -3.19 -2.48
N ILE A 107 -16.86 -2.92 -2.30
CA ILE A 107 -16.10 -3.39 -1.14
C ILE A 107 -16.52 -2.59 0.09
N ARG A 108 -16.84 -3.31 1.17
CA ARG A 108 -17.20 -2.69 2.46
C ARG A 108 -16.03 -1.87 3.02
N ARG A 109 -16.38 -0.77 3.70
CA ARG A 109 -15.40 0.16 4.28
C ARG A 109 -15.45 0.23 5.81
N ASP A 110 -16.16 -0.71 6.42
CA ASP A 110 -16.42 -0.79 7.86
C ASP A 110 -15.41 -1.66 8.61
N ARG A 111 -14.28 -1.97 7.99
CA ARG A 111 -13.21 -2.80 8.56
C ARG A 111 -11.87 -2.58 7.87
N PRO A 112 -10.74 -2.97 8.49
CA PRO A 112 -9.42 -2.81 7.90
C PRO A 112 -9.29 -3.49 6.54
N LEU A 113 -8.50 -2.88 5.66
CA LEU A 113 -8.19 -3.38 4.32
C LEU A 113 -6.72 -3.77 4.23
N VAL A 114 -6.42 -4.94 3.70
CA VAL A 114 -5.08 -5.25 3.20
C VAL A 114 -5.08 -5.36 1.69
N VAL A 115 -4.18 -4.64 1.04
CA VAL A 115 -3.92 -4.71 -0.41
C VAL A 115 -2.64 -5.48 -0.63
N ILE A 116 -2.77 -6.64 -1.29
CA ILE A 116 -1.64 -7.53 -1.54
C ILE A 116 -1.08 -7.25 -2.93
N VAL A 117 0.21 -6.95 -2.98
CA VAL A 117 0.99 -6.80 -4.21
C VAL A 117 2.14 -7.79 -4.22
N GLY A 118 2.29 -8.52 -5.30
CA GLY A 118 3.32 -9.52 -5.45
C GLY A 118 4.17 -9.31 -6.70
N GLY A 119 5.38 -9.87 -6.69
CA GLY A 119 6.21 -9.99 -7.89
C GLY A 119 5.77 -11.18 -8.75
N ALA A 120 6.71 -11.70 -9.56
CA ALA A 120 6.45 -12.73 -10.57
C ALA A 120 5.92 -14.09 -10.02
N LYS A 121 6.04 -14.36 -8.73
CA LYS A 121 5.57 -15.61 -8.10
C LYS A 121 4.85 -15.30 -6.78
N VAL A 122 3.55 -15.18 -6.87
CA VAL A 122 2.66 -15.11 -5.70
C VAL A 122 2.17 -16.53 -5.38
N PRO A 123 2.17 -16.98 -4.12
CA PRO A 123 1.59 -18.27 -3.74
C PRO A 123 0.13 -18.37 -4.18
N SER A 124 -0.27 -19.51 -4.74
CA SER A 124 -1.66 -19.75 -5.18
C SER A 124 -2.67 -19.58 -4.04
N GLU A 125 -2.25 -19.83 -2.82
CA GLU A 125 -3.05 -19.63 -1.62
C GLU A 125 -3.56 -18.18 -1.46
N VAL A 126 -2.81 -17.18 -1.95
CA VAL A 126 -3.24 -15.77 -1.90
C VAL A 126 -4.56 -15.56 -2.62
N PHE A 127 -4.77 -16.23 -3.76
CA PHE A 127 -6.04 -16.18 -4.50
C PHE A 127 -7.22 -16.72 -3.70
N GLN A 128 -6.97 -17.70 -2.84
CA GLN A 128 -8.00 -18.37 -2.04
C GLN A 128 -8.33 -17.61 -0.75
N VAL A 129 -7.32 -17.02 -0.12
CA VAL A 129 -7.48 -16.27 1.14
C VAL A 129 -8.05 -14.88 0.90
N SER A 130 -7.73 -14.27 -0.25
CA SER A 130 -8.23 -12.94 -0.61
C SER A 130 -9.71 -12.99 -0.97
N GLN A 131 -10.52 -12.12 -0.36
CA GLN A 131 -11.93 -11.97 -0.72
C GLN A 131 -12.10 -11.39 -2.13
N TYR A 132 -11.13 -10.60 -2.59
CA TYR A 132 -11.16 -9.98 -3.91
C TYR A 132 -9.81 -10.14 -4.61
N ASN A 133 -9.85 -10.67 -5.84
CA ASN A 133 -8.72 -10.68 -6.76
C ASN A 133 -9.03 -9.70 -7.87
N LEU A 134 -8.32 -8.56 -7.92
CA LEU A 134 -8.65 -7.42 -8.78
C LEU A 134 -7.54 -7.11 -9.77
N ALA A 135 -7.93 -6.81 -10.99
CA ALA A 135 -7.04 -6.36 -12.05
C ALA A 135 -7.18 -4.85 -12.29
N VAL A 136 -6.05 -4.18 -12.27
CA VAL A 136 -5.92 -2.83 -12.82
C VAL A 136 -5.49 -2.97 -14.28
N GLY A 137 -6.44 -3.40 -15.14
CA GLY A 137 -6.18 -3.92 -16.47
C GLY A 137 -5.65 -5.36 -16.47
N ASN A 138 -6.10 -6.15 -17.45
CA ASN A 138 -5.72 -7.56 -17.61
C ASN A 138 -4.52 -7.71 -18.57
N GLN A 139 -3.51 -6.86 -18.40
CA GLN A 139 -2.25 -6.89 -19.15
C GLN A 139 -1.06 -6.79 -18.18
N PRO A 140 0.09 -7.38 -18.50
CA PRO A 140 1.30 -7.21 -17.71
C PRO A 140 1.72 -5.73 -17.65
N HIS A 141 1.83 -5.18 -16.45
CA HIS A 141 2.35 -3.83 -16.22
C HIS A 141 2.90 -3.65 -14.80
N SER A 142 3.27 -2.43 -14.44
CA SER A 142 3.88 -2.10 -13.15
C SER A 142 2.91 -2.31 -11.97
N GLU A 143 3.37 -3.03 -10.95
CA GLU A 143 2.67 -3.18 -9.67
C GLU A 143 2.53 -1.83 -8.92
N VAL A 144 3.45 -0.89 -9.15
CA VAL A 144 3.37 0.47 -8.60
C VAL A 144 2.18 1.22 -9.20
N ALA A 145 1.99 1.12 -10.53
CA ALA A 145 0.86 1.72 -11.21
C ALA A 145 -0.47 1.07 -10.78
N ALA A 146 -0.48 -0.27 -10.62
CA ALA A 146 -1.66 -0.98 -10.14
C ALA A 146 -2.06 -0.52 -8.73
N LEU A 147 -1.09 -0.41 -7.82
CA LEU A 147 -1.34 0.08 -6.46
C LEU A 147 -1.85 1.51 -6.45
N ALA A 148 -1.22 2.41 -7.21
CA ALA A 148 -1.61 3.83 -7.28
C ALA A 148 -3.07 3.98 -7.74
N LEU A 149 -3.43 3.34 -8.85
CA LEU A 149 -4.79 3.42 -9.41
C LEU A 149 -5.84 2.75 -8.51
N PHE A 150 -5.48 1.66 -7.82
CA PHE A 150 -6.37 1.04 -6.85
C PHE A 150 -6.63 1.96 -5.66
N LEU A 151 -5.59 2.54 -5.07
CA LEU A 151 -5.72 3.44 -3.92
C LEU A 151 -6.47 4.73 -4.28
N ASP A 152 -6.22 5.30 -5.48
CA ASP A 152 -7.01 6.43 -5.99
C ASP A 152 -8.48 6.07 -6.12
N GLY A 153 -8.81 4.92 -6.71
CA GLY A 153 -10.18 4.42 -6.79
C GLY A 153 -10.80 4.08 -5.42
N TRP A 154 -9.99 3.62 -4.46
CA TRP A 154 -10.43 3.33 -3.10
C TRP A 154 -10.80 4.58 -2.32
N TYR A 155 -9.94 5.58 -2.30
CA TYR A 155 -10.17 6.81 -1.55
C TYR A 155 -11.07 7.82 -2.30
N GLY A 156 -11.15 7.71 -3.62
CA GLY A 156 -11.94 8.61 -4.47
C GLY A 156 -11.24 9.93 -4.79
N SER A 157 -12.00 10.86 -5.34
CA SER A 157 -11.49 12.17 -5.74
C SER A 157 -10.87 12.91 -4.55
N GLY A 158 -9.67 13.46 -4.75
CA GLY A 158 -8.89 14.14 -3.71
C GLY A 158 -7.86 13.25 -3.00
N SER A 159 -7.79 11.95 -3.32
CA SER A 159 -6.77 11.06 -2.76
C SER A 159 -5.35 11.51 -3.08
N VAL A 160 -5.14 12.00 -4.30
CA VAL A 160 -3.85 12.50 -4.80
C VAL A 160 -3.53 13.94 -4.39
N GLU A 161 -4.52 14.68 -3.89
CA GLU A 161 -4.36 16.07 -3.46
C GLU A 161 -4.21 16.20 -1.94
N ARG A 162 -4.06 15.07 -1.26
CA ARG A 162 -3.99 15.07 0.21
C ARG A 162 -2.69 15.69 0.70
N THR A 163 -2.82 16.50 1.74
CA THR A 163 -1.70 16.97 2.54
C THR A 163 -1.49 16.02 3.72
N LEU A 164 -0.25 15.70 4.00
CA LEU A 164 0.14 14.88 5.16
C LEU A 164 0.72 15.80 6.23
N ASP A 165 0.20 15.69 7.45
CA ASP A 165 0.61 16.53 8.56
C ASP A 165 1.97 16.14 9.15
N GLY A 166 2.63 17.07 9.84
CA GLY A 166 3.83 16.83 10.64
C GLY A 166 5.15 16.84 9.85
N GLY A 167 5.13 17.23 8.58
CA GLY A 167 6.35 17.36 7.79
C GLY A 167 7.13 18.63 8.05
N GLU A 168 8.45 18.57 7.89
CA GLU A 168 9.34 19.73 7.95
C GLU A 168 9.24 20.61 6.69
N LEU A 169 8.77 20.04 5.59
CA LEU A 169 8.66 20.70 4.29
C LEU A 169 7.23 20.60 3.76
N ILE A 170 6.69 21.73 3.34
CA ILE A 170 5.40 21.82 2.65
C ILE A 170 5.67 22.16 1.19
N ILE A 171 5.18 21.32 0.27
CA ILE A 171 5.25 21.58 -1.16
C ILE A 171 4.03 22.41 -1.56
N ASN A 172 4.28 23.62 -2.06
CA ASN A 172 3.23 24.49 -2.59
C ASN A 172 3.06 24.21 -4.09
N PRO A 173 1.84 23.86 -4.57
CA PRO A 173 1.61 23.63 -5.99
C PRO A 173 1.99 24.84 -6.84
N SER A 174 2.82 24.66 -7.88
CA SER A 174 3.30 25.72 -8.76
C SER A 174 3.49 25.22 -10.20
N ASN A 175 3.04 26.02 -11.16
CA ASN A 175 3.26 25.75 -12.56
C ASN A 175 4.61 26.30 -13.09
N THR A 176 5.33 27.09 -12.28
CA THR A 176 6.52 27.82 -12.73
C THR A 176 7.82 27.35 -12.11
N GLY A 177 7.77 26.41 -11.16
CA GLY A 177 8.99 25.90 -10.51
C GLY A 177 8.72 25.21 -9.19
N LYS A 178 9.80 24.99 -8.44
CA LYS A 178 9.72 24.42 -7.10
C LYS A 178 9.38 25.52 -6.10
N ASP A 179 8.29 25.33 -5.38
CA ASP A 179 7.88 26.18 -4.26
C ASP A 179 7.73 25.30 -3.02
N VAL A 180 8.60 25.52 -2.02
CA VAL A 180 8.69 24.71 -0.80
C VAL A 180 8.81 25.62 0.39
N THR A 181 7.95 25.44 1.37
CA THR A 181 8.01 26.12 2.67
C THR A 181 8.70 25.20 3.68
N ASP A 182 9.72 25.72 4.36
CA ASP A 182 10.32 25.07 5.53
C ASP A 182 9.53 25.48 6.78
N THR A 183 9.13 24.50 7.59
CA THR A 183 8.31 24.70 8.80
C THR A 183 9.13 24.70 10.08
N LYS A 184 10.49 24.53 9.99
CA LYS A 184 11.41 24.61 11.14
C LYS A 184 11.78 26.02 11.49
#